data_9ecebe7e129ce2bbfe182ba8434e2a44
#
_entry.id   9ecebe7e129ce2bbfe182ba8434e2a44
#
_cell.length_a   1.000
_cell.length_b   1.000
_cell.length_c   1.000
_cell.angle_alpha   90.00
_cell.angle_beta   90.00
_cell.angle_gamma   90.00
#
_symmetry.space_group_name_H-M   'P 1'
#
loop_
_entity.id
_entity.type
_entity.pdbx_description
1 polymer ?
#
loop_
_entity_poly.entity_id
_entity_poly.type
_entity_poly.pdbx_seq_one_letter_code
_entity_poly.pdbx_strand_id
1 'polypeptide(L)'
;QGMTLEGSVDGWSQQQMKDFIEEHNIPCPTCGKHNFTDIRQFNLMFKTFQGVTEDAKNTVYLRPETAQGIFVNFKNVQRTSRKKIPFGICQVGKSFRNEITPGNFIFRVREFEQMEMEFFCEPDTDLEWFAYWKQYCIDFLKSLGMKEEEMRVRDHDPEELSFYSKATTDIEFLFPFGWGELWGIADRTNYDLTQHQNTSGEYMSYFDDTKNEKYIPYVIEPSLGVERLFLAVLCGAYDEEEIGEGDVRTVLHFHPALAPVKIGVLPLSKKLNEGAEKIFAQLSKKYNCEFDDRGNIGKRYRRQDEIGTPFCVTYDFDSETDGCVTVRFRDSMEQERIAIAELDAYFADKFTF
;
A
#
# COMPACT_ATOMS: atom_id res chain seq x y z
N GLN A 1 23.08 -24.63 -1.96
CA GLN A 1 23.81 -25.90 -1.71
C GLN A 1 23.60 -26.44 -0.29
N GLY A 2 22.51 -26.14 0.41
CA GLY A 2 22.13 -26.82 1.66
C GLY A 2 22.99 -26.52 2.89
N MET A 3 23.77 -25.43 2.88
CA MET A 3 24.39 -24.91 4.09
C MET A 3 23.43 -23.96 4.76
N THR A 4 23.07 -24.24 5.99
CA THR A 4 22.33 -23.33 6.86
C THR A 4 23.36 -22.48 7.60
N LEU A 5 23.31 -21.16 7.43
CA LEU A 5 24.07 -20.24 8.25
C LEU A 5 23.42 -20.13 9.62
N GLU A 6 24.18 -20.25 10.70
CA GLU A 6 23.73 -19.89 12.03
C GLU A 6 23.89 -18.35 12.18
N GLY A 7 22.81 -17.61 12.12
CA GLY A 7 22.77 -16.15 12.26
C GLY A 7 22.57 -15.38 10.94
N SER A 8 22.25 -14.07 11.08
CA SER A 8 22.12 -13.14 9.97
C SER A 8 23.49 -12.67 9.45
N VAL A 9 23.62 -12.48 8.14
CA VAL A 9 24.79 -11.90 7.49
C VAL A 9 24.76 -10.36 7.44
N ASP A 10 23.68 -9.75 7.91
CA ASP A 10 23.44 -8.31 7.74
C ASP A 10 24.44 -7.41 8.50
N GLY A 11 25.07 -7.94 9.57
CA GLY A 11 26.13 -7.26 10.32
C GLY A 11 27.56 -7.50 9.82
N TRP A 12 27.74 -8.26 8.73
CA TRP A 12 29.08 -8.63 8.28
C TRP A 12 29.80 -7.47 7.55
N SER A 13 31.08 -7.32 7.82
CA SER A 13 31.93 -6.44 7.03
C SER A 13 32.15 -7.01 5.62
N GLN A 14 32.49 -6.14 4.65
CA GLN A 14 32.81 -6.58 3.28
C GLN A 14 33.93 -7.63 3.25
N GLN A 15 34.91 -7.52 4.14
CA GLN A 15 35.98 -8.51 4.25
C GLN A 15 35.48 -9.85 4.73
N GLN A 16 34.62 -9.88 5.76
CA GLN A 16 34.03 -11.14 6.26
C GLN A 16 33.18 -11.82 5.18
N MET A 17 32.40 -11.05 4.41
CA MET A 17 31.62 -11.60 3.29
C MET A 17 32.51 -12.19 2.20
N LYS A 18 33.62 -11.50 1.87
CA LYS A 18 34.58 -11.95 0.86
C LYS A 18 35.29 -13.22 1.32
N ASP A 19 35.82 -13.23 2.54
CA ASP A 19 36.51 -14.39 3.13
C ASP A 19 35.59 -15.59 3.17
N PHE A 20 34.32 -15.41 3.54
CA PHE A 20 33.32 -16.48 3.56
C PHE A 20 33.04 -17.07 2.16
N ILE A 21 32.89 -16.23 1.14
CA ILE A 21 32.68 -16.67 -0.26
C ILE A 21 33.88 -17.47 -0.76
N GLU A 22 35.10 -17.04 -0.42
CA GLU A 22 36.35 -17.69 -0.82
C GLU A 22 36.56 -19.01 -0.04
N GLU A 23 36.40 -19.00 1.28
CA GLU A 23 36.59 -20.17 2.14
C GLU A 23 35.63 -21.30 1.79
N HIS A 24 34.38 -20.99 1.51
CA HIS A 24 33.36 -21.96 1.16
C HIS A 24 33.24 -22.21 -0.34
N ASN A 25 34.14 -21.62 -1.15
CA ASN A 25 34.18 -21.76 -2.59
C ASN A 25 32.78 -21.64 -3.24
N ILE A 26 32.06 -20.57 -2.90
CA ILE A 26 30.68 -20.36 -3.34
C ILE A 26 30.64 -19.96 -4.81
N PRO A 27 29.95 -20.71 -5.69
CA PRO A 27 29.83 -20.36 -7.10
C PRO A 27 28.81 -19.25 -7.33
N CYS A 28 28.99 -18.46 -8.36
CA CYS A 28 27.98 -17.51 -8.83
C CYS A 28 26.68 -18.27 -9.19
N PRO A 29 25.51 -17.89 -8.62
CA PRO A 29 24.26 -18.60 -8.87
C PRO A 29 23.77 -18.53 -10.33
N THR A 30 24.26 -17.52 -11.08
CA THR A 30 23.87 -17.30 -12.48
C THR A 30 24.77 -18.05 -13.47
N CYS A 31 26.08 -18.06 -13.26
CA CYS A 31 27.02 -18.62 -14.26
C CYS A 31 27.91 -19.74 -13.71
N GLY A 32 27.81 -20.10 -12.43
CA GLY A 32 28.57 -21.17 -11.79
C GLY A 32 30.07 -20.92 -11.60
N LYS A 33 30.57 -19.76 -11.98
CA LYS A 33 31.99 -19.39 -11.84
C LYS A 33 32.30 -18.86 -10.45
N HIS A 34 33.56 -18.96 -10.01
CA HIS A 34 34.05 -18.47 -8.70
C HIS A 34 34.84 -17.17 -8.81
N ASN A 35 34.83 -16.51 -9.96
CA ASN A 35 35.58 -15.27 -10.21
C ASN A 35 34.71 -14.06 -9.91
N PHE A 36 34.50 -13.78 -8.64
CA PHE A 36 33.82 -12.56 -8.20
C PHE A 36 34.74 -11.34 -8.33
N THR A 37 34.15 -10.19 -8.64
CA THR A 37 34.82 -8.90 -8.48
C THR A 37 34.83 -8.51 -7.01
N ASP A 38 35.67 -7.52 -6.64
CA ASP A 38 35.63 -6.97 -5.30
C ASP A 38 34.22 -6.42 -4.97
N ILE A 39 33.86 -6.55 -3.69
CA ILE A 39 32.60 -5.99 -3.17
C ILE A 39 32.70 -4.47 -3.25
N ARG A 40 31.74 -3.85 -3.92
CA ARG A 40 31.67 -2.40 -4.07
C ARG A 40 30.59 -1.83 -3.18
N GLN A 41 30.89 -0.70 -2.55
CA GLN A 41 29.91 0.04 -1.80
C GLN A 41 28.86 0.61 -2.76
N PHE A 42 27.60 0.39 -2.44
CA PHE A 42 26.46 0.83 -3.20
C PHE A 42 25.81 2.03 -2.50
N ASN A 43 25.45 3.06 -3.26
CA ASN A 43 24.73 4.21 -2.72
C ASN A 43 23.24 4.06 -3.06
N LEU A 44 22.43 3.86 -2.04
CA LEU A 44 20.98 3.74 -2.16
C LEU A 44 20.34 5.04 -2.66
N MET A 45 20.94 6.20 -2.36
CA MET A 45 20.37 7.50 -2.77
C MET A 45 20.81 7.86 -4.18
N PHE A 46 19.86 8.28 -5.02
CA PHE A 46 20.18 8.87 -6.31
C PHE A 46 20.86 10.22 -6.14
N LYS A 47 21.99 10.35 -6.77
CA LYS A 47 22.74 11.60 -6.86
C LYS A 47 22.33 12.35 -8.13
N THR A 48 22.10 13.65 -8.02
CA THR A 48 21.88 14.54 -9.15
C THR A 48 22.51 15.92 -8.89
N PHE A 49 22.34 16.85 -9.81
CA PHE A 49 22.94 18.18 -9.71
C PHE A 49 21.88 19.26 -9.88
N GLN A 50 22.01 20.32 -9.10
CA GLN A 50 21.17 21.50 -9.24
C GLN A 50 21.87 22.51 -10.16
N GLY A 51 21.16 23.01 -11.19
CA GLY A 51 21.72 23.92 -12.17
C GLY A 51 22.33 23.22 -13.38
N VAL A 52 23.12 23.95 -14.17
CA VAL A 52 23.63 23.49 -15.48
C VAL A 52 25.03 22.84 -15.43
N THR A 53 25.71 22.91 -14.29
CA THR A 53 27.05 22.34 -14.10
C THR A 53 27.07 21.23 -13.10
N GLU A 54 27.75 20.13 -13.45
CA GLU A 54 27.96 18.97 -12.60
C GLU A 54 29.17 19.15 -11.72
N ASP A 55 29.03 19.79 -10.57
CA ASP A 55 30.09 19.97 -9.61
C ASP A 55 29.69 19.58 -8.18
N ALA A 56 30.67 19.44 -7.29
CA ALA A 56 30.44 18.98 -5.92
C ALA A 56 29.53 19.94 -5.11
N LYS A 57 29.53 21.25 -5.44
CA LYS A 57 28.74 22.26 -4.73
C LYS A 57 27.26 22.20 -5.11
N ASN A 58 27.00 21.73 -6.33
CA ASN A 58 25.64 21.61 -6.87
C ASN A 58 25.07 20.18 -6.73
N THR A 59 25.82 19.28 -6.07
CA THR A 59 25.34 17.91 -5.83
C THR A 59 24.17 17.92 -4.87
N VAL A 60 23.08 17.26 -5.26
CA VAL A 60 21.91 16.98 -4.43
C VAL A 60 21.54 15.50 -4.53
N TYR A 61 20.77 15.03 -3.57
CA TYR A 61 20.29 13.65 -3.54
C TYR A 61 18.77 13.64 -3.53
N LEU A 62 18.17 12.72 -4.29
CA LEU A 62 16.75 12.46 -4.19
C LEU A 62 16.47 11.73 -2.88
N ARG A 63 15.39 12.09 -2.20
CA ARG A 63 15.04 11.51 -0.91
C ARG A 63 14.70 10.01 -1.05
N PRO A 64 15.23 9.11 -0.21
CA PRO A 64 14.93 7.69 -0.22
C PRO A 64 13.69 7.34 0.60
N GLU A 65 13.16 8.29 1.38
CA GLU A 65 11.99 8.18 2.26
C GLU A 65 11.34 9.56 2.47
N THR A 66 10.11 9.58 2.95
CA THR A 66 9.39 10.82 3.26
C THR A 66 9.60 11.29 4.70
N ALA A 67 10.09 10.44 5.60
CA ALA A 67 10.27 10.66 7.04
C ALA A 67 11.03 11.94 7.36
N GLN A 68 12.19 12.17 6.72
CA GLN A 68 13.03 13.31 7.04
C GLN A 68 12.36 14.66 6.78
N GLY A 69 11.50 14.74 5.75
CA GLY A 69 10.69 15.92 5.46
C GLY A 69 9.68 16.20 6.57
N ILE A 70 9.15 15.17 7.21
CA ILE A 70 8.23 15.28 8.35
C ILE A 70 8.98 15.79 9.58
N PHE A 71 10.13 15.23 9.91
CA PHE A 71 10.94 15.66 11.07
C PHE A 71 11.38 17.11 10.97
N VAL A 72 11.83 17.54 9.78
CA VAL A 72 12.19 18.97 9.54
C VAL A 72 11.02 19.91 9.84
N ASN A 73 9.80 19.48 9.56
CA ASN A 73 8.59 20.28 9.74
C ASN A 73 7.92 20.10 11.13
N PHE A 74 8.40 19.21 11.97
CA PHE A 74 7.78 18.91 13.28
C PHE A 74 7.44 20.16 14.07
N LYS A 75 8.42 21.02 14.35
CA LYS A 75 8.20 22.28 15.15
C LYS A 75 7.28 23.27 14.44
N ASN A 76 7.35 23.34 13.12
CA ASN A 76 6.49 24.21 12.34
C ASN A 76 5.02 23.77 12.45
N VAL A 77 4.75 22.47 12.23
CA VAL A 77 3.41 21.90 12.34
C VAL A 77 2.88 22.01 13.77
N GLN A 78 3.67 21.61 14.78
CA GLN A 78 3.27 21.72 16.19
C GLN A 78 2.83 23.15 16.55
N ARG A 79 3.62 24.14 16.17
CA ARG A 79 3.37 25.56 16.48
C ARG A 79 2.17 26.11 15.72
N THR A 80 2.06 25.86 14.42
CA THR A 80 1.01 26.42 13.57
C THR A 80 -0.34 25.75 13.80
N SER A 81 -0.38 24.46 14.03
CA SER A 81 -1.60 23.69 14.30
C SER A 81 -1.98 23.63 15.78
N ARG A 82 -1.09 24.09 16.69
CA ARG A 82 -1.27 24.08 18.15
C ARG A 82 -1.61 22.68 18.69
N LYS A 83 -1.07 21.63 18.06
CA LYS A 83 -1.31 20.25 18.49
C LYS A 83 -0.57 19.94 19.77
N LYS A 84 -1.23 19.18 20.64
CA LYS A 84 -0.65 18.55 21.83
C LYS A 84 -0.27 17.12 21.50
N ILE A 85 0.75 16.60 22.16
CA ILE A 85 1.13 15.18 22.09
C ILE A 85 0.05 14.34 22.79
N PRO A 86 -0.39 13.18 22.21
CA PRO A 86 0.11 12.59 20.96
C PRO A 86 -0.54 13.19 19.69
N PHE A 87 0.21 13.25 18.60
CA PHE A 87 -0.32 13.54 17.26
C PHE A 87 0.60 13.00 16.17
N GLY A 88 0.04 12.75 14.97
CA GLY A 88 0.80 12.30 13.80
C GLY A 88 0.89 13.36 12.71
N ILE A 89 1.94 13.28 11.91
CA ILE A 89 2.09 13.99 10.65
C ILE A 89 2.24 12.94 9.56
N CYS A 90 1.31 12.95 8.59
CA CYS A 90 1.32 12.00 7.48
C CYS A 90 1.78 12.68 6.20
N GLN A 91 2.43 11.93 5.34
CA GLN A 91 2.77 12.33 3.99
C GLN A 91 2.53 11.18 3.02
N VAL A 92 1.94 11.49 1.87
CA VAL A 92 1.99 10.64 0.67
C VAL A 92 2.82 11.38 -0.36
N GLY A 93 3.89 10.76 -0.83
CA GLY A 93 4.79 11.42 -1.75
C GLY A 93 5.84 10.50 -2.37
N LYS A 94 6.51 10.99 -3.40
CA LYS A 94 7.56 10.27 -4.10
C LYS A 94 8.80 10.05 -3.23
N SER A 95 9.30 8.83 -3.28
CA SER A 95 10.60 8.41 -2.75
C SER A 95 11.39 7.69 -3.83
N PHE A 96 12.71 7.71 -3.70
CA PHE A 96 13.61 7.24 -4.75
C PHE A 96 14.72 6.39 -4.12
N ARG A 97 14.79 5.12 -4.52
CA ARG A 97 15.87 4.22 -4.08
C ARG A 97 16.58 3.65 -5.30
N ASN A 98 17.89 3.80 -5.35
CA ASN A 98 18.71 3.30 -6.44
C ASN A 98 18.89 1.78 -6.33
N GLU A 99 17.79 1.04 -6.46
CA GLU A 99 17.75 -0.42 -6.33
C GLU A 99 18.69 -1.08 -7.36
N ILE A 100 19.52 -2.02 -6.89
CA ILE A 100 20.42 -2.79 -7.75
C ILE A 100 19.60 -3.70 -8.66
N THR A 101 18.56 -4.36 -8.09
CA THR A 101 17.76 -5.37 -8.78
C THR A 101 16.27 -5.06 -8.64
N PRO A 102 15.73 -4.08 -9.39
CA PRO A 102 14.28 -3.90 -9.49
C PRO A 102 13.64 -5.19 -9.99
N GLY A 103 12.41 -5.48 -9.54
CA GLY A 103 11.75 -6.73 -9.96
C GLY A 103 10.37 -6.90 -9.37
N ASN A 104 9.73 -8.00 -9.76
CA ASN A 104 8.37 -8.34 -9.35
C ASN A 104 7.38 -7.22 -9.65
N PHE A 105 7.37 -6.76 -10.92
CA PHE A 105 6.54 -5.68 -11.44
C PHE A 105 6.75 -4.40 -10.61
N ILE A 106 5.72 -3.87 -9.95
CA ILE A 106 5.78 -2.64 -9.16
C ILE A 106 6.16 -2.89 -7.69
N PHE A 107 6.47 -4.14 -7.29
CA PHE A 107 6.85 -4.45 -5.91
C PHE A 107 8.20 -3.82 -5.51
N ARG A 108 9.19 -3.83 -6.44
CA ARG A 108 10.52 -3.23 -6.22
C ARG A 108 10.92 -2.37 -7.42
N VAL A 109 10.72 -1.08 -7.27
CA VAL A 109 10.98 -0.06 -8.29
C VAL A 109 11.88 1.03 -7.73
N ARG A 110 12.50 1.84 -8.60
CA ARG A 110 13.44 2.89 -8.19
C ARG A 110 12.77 4.20 -7.80
N GLU A 111 11.57 4.45 -8.34
CA GLU A 111 10.70 5.57 -8.00
C GLU A 111 9.36 5.01 -7.56
N PHE A 112 8.88 5.39 -6.38
CA PHE A 112 7.64 4.90 -5.81
C PHE A 112 6.97 5.98 -4.96
N GLU A 113 5.69 5.81 -4.67
CA GLU A 113 4.99 6.61 -3.68
C GLU A 113 5.01 5.90 -2.33
N GLN A 114 5.43 6.64 -1.32
CA GLN A 114 5.42 6.20 0.07
C GLN A 114 4.29 6.92 0.80
N MET A 115 3.51 6.15 1.55
CA MET A 115 2.54 6.65 2.51
C MET A 115 3.12 6.39 3.90
N GLU A 116 3.44 7.44 4.61
CA GLU A 116 4.20 7.40 5.85
C GLU A 116 3.63 8.36 6.88
N MET A 117 3.63 7.96 8.12
CA MET A 117 3.23 8.78 9.26
C MET A 117 4.30 8.74 10.32
N GLU A 118 4.64 9.91 10.87
CA GLU A 118 5.41 10.01 12.10
C GLU A 118 4.46 10.38 13.23
N PHE A 119 4.20 9.43 14.11
CA PHE A 119 3.32 9.61 15.26
C PHE A 119 4.16 9.93 16.50
N PHE A 120 4.03 11.18 16.95
CA PHE A 120 4.76 11.70 18.09
C PHE A 120 4.02 11.40 19.38
N CYS A 121 4.69 10.72 20.32
CA CYS A 121 4.14 10.33 21.61
C CYS A 121 5.07 10.72 22.77
N GLU A 122 4.56 10.60 23.98
CA GLU A 122 5.36 10.80 25.20
C GLU A 122 6.36 9.64 25.37
N PRO A 123 7.61 9.91 25.79
CA PRO A 123 8.55 8.87 26.14
C PRO A 123 7.95 7.85 27.13
N ASP A 124 8.36 6.60 27.01
CA ASP A 124 7.87 5.45 27.82
C ASP A 124 6.41 5.02 27.55
N THR A 125 5.68 5.72 26.64
CA THR A 125 4.37 5.25 26.12
C THR A 125 4.49 4.63 24.73
N ASP A 126 5.67 4.61 24.18
CA ASP A 126 6.01 4.19 22.82
C ASP A 126 5.56 2.77 22.50
N LEU A 127 5.82 1.79 23.36
CA LEU A 127 5.45 0.39 23.12
C LEU A 127 3.93 0.17 23.11
N GLU A 128 3.16 0.96 23.89
CA GLU A 128 1.69 0.92 23.84
C GLU A 128 1.19 1.47 22.50
N TRP A 129 1.76 2.60 22.02
CA TRP A 129 1.44 3.17 20.75
C TRP A 129 1.91 2.31 19.57
N PHE A 130 3.05 1.65 19.68
CA PHE A 130 3.53 0.69 18.71
C PHE A 130 2.53 -0.47 18.53
N ALA A 131 2.06 -1.07 19.65
CA ALA A 131 1.05 -2.12 19.61
C ALA A 131 -0.28 -1.62 19.02
N TYR A 132 -0.71 -0.39 19.36
CA TYR A 132 -1.90 0.24 18.79
C TYR A 132 -1.80 0.40 17.27
N TRP A 133 -0.71 0.97 16.78
CA TRP A 133 -0.54 1.21 15.34
C TRP A 133 -0.37 -0.09 14.55
N LYS A 134 0.30 -1.09 15.13
CA LYS A 134 0.37 -2.44 14.55
C LYS A 134 -1.03 -3.02 14.32
N GLN A 135 -1.90 -2.98 15.32
CA GLN A 135 -3.26 -3.46 15.20
C GLN A 135 -4.10 -2.62 14.22
N TYR A 136 -3.98 -1.29 14.31
CA TYR A 136 -4.68 -0.38 13.40
C TYR A 136 -4.35 -0.65 11.93
N CYS A 137 -3.06 -0.85 11.61
CA CYS A 137 -2.63 -1.16 10.25
C CYS A 137 -3.20 -2.49 9.74
N ILE A 138 -3.26 -3.53 10.59
CA ILE A 138 -3.89 -4.81 10.26
C ILE A 138 -5.38 -4.62 9.97
N ASP A 139 -6.09 -3.90 10.84
CA ASP A 139 -7.53 -3.68 10.71
C ASP A 139 -7.84 -2.83 9.46
N PHE A 140 -6.98 -1.85 9.16
CA PHE A 140 -7.07 -1.06 7.93
C PHE A 140 -6.94 -1.95 6.68
N LEU A 141 -5.95 -2.83 6.62
CA LEU A 141 -5.78 -3.75 5.47
C LEU A 141 -6.98 -4.69 5.32
N LYS A 142 -7.52 -5.20 6.45
CA LYS A 142 -8.75 -6.00 6.44
C LYS A 142 -9.95 -5.18 5.92
N SER A 143 -10.06 -3.91 6.26
CA SER A 143 -11.13 -3.02 5.76
C SER A 143 -11.07 -2.80 4.25
N LEU A 144 -9.88 -2.94 3.64
CA LEU A 144 -9.70 -2.91 2.19
C LEU A 144 -10.12 -4.22 1.49
N GLY A 145 -10.51 -5.24 2.25
CA GLY A 145 -10.91 -6.56 1.74
C GLY A 145 -9.80 -7.61 1.70
N MET A 146 -8.63 -7.33 2.30
CA MET A 146 -7.55 -8.32 2.39
C MET A 146 -7.90 -9.41 3.38
N LYS A 147 -7.62 -10.66 3.02
CA LYS A 147 -7.93 -11.83 3.83
C LYS A 147 -6.82 -12.08 4.86
N GLU A 148 -7.21 -12.58 6.04
CA GLU A 148 -6.27 -12.80 7.14
C GLU A 148 -5.23 -13.87 6.80
N GLU A 149 -5.61 -14.91 6.05
CA GLU A 149 -4.73 -15.97 5.59
C GLU A 149 -3.68 -15.52 4.54
N GLU A 150 -3.90 -14.36 3.92
CA GLU A 150 -2.97 -13.75 2.95
C GLU A 150 -1.99 -12.77 3.62
N MET A 151 -2.14 -12.54 4.92
CA MET A 151 -1.31 -11.62 5.70
C MET A 151 -0.64 -12.34 6.86
N ARG A 152 0.55 -11.91 7.22
CA ARG A 152 1.20 -12.31 8.48
C ARG A 152 1.97 -11.17 9.08
N VAL A 153 2.17 -11.24 10.38
CA VAL A 153 3.00 -10.29 11.12
C VAL A 153 4.35 -10.92 11.41
N ARG A 154 5.42 -10.17 11.13
CA ARG A 154 6.79 -10.56 11.41
C ARG A 154 7.44 -9.50 12.30
N ASP A 155 7.60 -9.79 13.58
CA ASP A 155 8.39 -8.95 14.47
C ASP A 155 9.88 -9.19 14.21
N HIS A 156 10.69 -8.13 14.19
CA HIS A 156 12.12 -8.22 13.95
C HIS A 156 12.86 -8.69 15.24
N ASP A 157 13.83 -9.58 15.05
CA ASP A 157 14.74 -9.96 16.12
C ASP A 157 15.67 -8.78 16.50
N PRO A 158 16.17 -8.74 17.76
CA PRO A 158 17.03 -7.63 18.19
C PRO A 158 18.25 -7.36 17.30
N GLU A 159 18.80 -8.39 16.66
CA GLU A 159 19.93 -8.29 15.75
C GLU A 159 19.57 -7.71 14.38
N GLU A 160 18.30 -7.71 14.01
CA GLU A 160 17.80 -7.15 12.75
C GLU A 160 17.40 -5.67 12.89
N LEU A 161 17.23 -5.18 14.12
CA LEU A 161 16.78 -3.82 14.35
C LEU A 161 17.75 -2.78 13.79
N SER A 162 17.22 -1.77 13.13
CA SER A 162 17.98 -0.60 12.77
C SER A 162 18.49 0.11 14.03
N PHE A 163 19.64 0.78 13.93
CA PHE A 163 20.30 1.46 15.04
C PHE A 163 19.46 2.55 15.74
N TYR A 164 18.40 3.01 15.09
CA TYR A 164 17.46 4.01 15.62
C TYR A 164 16.18 3.37 16.18
N SER A 165 15.97 2.08 16.02
CA SER A 165 14.71 1.43 16.33
C SER A 165 14.80 0.61 17.62
N LYS A 166 13.79 0.76 18.49
CA LYS A 166 13.60 -0.05 19.69
C LYS A 166 12.79 -1.31 19.40
N ALA A 167 11.86 -1.22 18.46
CA ALA A 167 11.04 -2.32 17.96
C ALA A 167 10.67 -2.06 16.51
N THR A 168 10.59 -3.12 15.71
CA THR A 168 10.13 -3.07 14.32
C THR A 168 9.29 -4.30 14.03
N THR A 169 8.22 -4.13 13.28
CA THR A 169 7.38 -5.21 12.77
C THR A 169 7.01 -4.94 11.33
N ASP A 170 6.97 -6.01 10.52
CA ASP A 170 6.42 -5.96 9.19
C ASP A 170 5.09 -6.69 9.14
N ILE A 171 4.12 -6.10 8.46
CA ILE A 171 2.97 -6.81 7.96
C ILE A 171 3.34 -7.26 6.56
N GLU A 172 3.44 -8.57 6.35
CA GLU A 172 3.75 -9.17 5.06
C GLU A 172 2.48 -9.69 4.39
N PHE A 173 2.45 -9.61 3.06
CA PHE A 173 1.39 -10.15 2.22
C PHE A 173 1.93 -11.30 1.37
N LEU A 174 1.09 -12.31 1.11
CA LEU A 174 1.41 -13.45 0.27
C LEU A 174 1.20 -13.11 -1.21
N PHE A 175 2.21 -12.51 -1.82
CA PHE A 175 2.24 -12.25 -3.26
C PHE A 175 2.43 -13.55 -4.06
N PRO A 176 2.17 -13.57 -5.39
CA PRO A 176 2.42 -14.73 -6.24
C PRO A 176 3.87 -15.26 -6.23
N PHE A 177 4.82 -14.41 -5.87
CA PHE A 177 6.24 -14.75 -5.74
C PHE A 177 6.66 -15.09 -4.29
N GLY A 178 5.73 -15.18 -3.36
CA GLY A 178 5.95 -15.49 -1.95
C GLY A 178 5.68 -14.31 -1.00
N TRP A 179 5.99 -14.52 0.28
CA TRP A 179 5.81 -13.50 1.30
C TRP A 179 6.69 -12.27 1.02
N GLY A 180 6.10 -11.10 1.10
CA GLY A 180 6.78 -9.83 0.92
C GLY A 180 6.24 -8.76 1.88
N GLU A 181 7.14 -7.93 2.35
CA GLU A 181 6.82 -6.77 3.18
C GLU A 181 5.83 -5.84 2.48
N LEU A 182 4.71 -5.57 3.14
CA LEU A 182 3.68 -4.63 2.68
C LEU A 182 3.70 -3.34 3.51
N TRP A 183 3.78 -3.45 4.84
CA TRP A 183 3.72 -2.31 5.75
C TRP A 183 4.71 -2.51 6.89
N GLY A 184 5.69 -1.63 7.02
CA GLY A 184 6.61 -1.58 8.15
C GLY A 184 6.08 -0.67 9.25
N ILE A 185 6.22 -1.06 10.52
CA ILE A 185 5.95 -0.22 11.67
C ILE A 185 7.20 -0.23 12.55
N ALA A 186 7.77 0.94 12.85
CA ALA A 186 8.96 1.09 13.67
C ALA A 186 8.73 2.01 14.87
N ASP A 187 9.25 1.61 16.02
CA ASP A 187 9.45 2.51 17.15
C ASP A 187 10.85 3.13 17.01
N ARG A 188 10.90 4.38 16.54
CA ARG A 188 12.14 5.14 16.27
C ARG A 188 12.66 5.87 17.50
N THR A 189 12.02 5.73 18.66
CA THR A 189 12.32 6.49 19.88
C THR A 189 12.38 8.00 19.60
N ASN A 190 13.28 8.73 20.23
CA ASN A 190 13.53 10.15 19.95
C ASN A 190 14.71 10.39 19.01
N TYR A 191 15.20 9.34 18.35
CA TYR A 191 16.47 9.37 17.60
C TYR A 191 16.50 10.50 16.56
N ASP A 192 15.54 10.55 15.64
CA ASP A 192 15.55 11.51 14.54
C ASP A 192 15.47 12.96 15.03
N LEU A 193 14.53 13.26 15.93
CA LEU A 193 14.40 14.61 16.49
C LEU A 193 15.65 15.04 17.26
N THR A 194 16.32 14.10 17.95
CA THR A 194 17.60 14.35 18.63
C THR A 194 18.70 14.67 17.62
N GLN A 195 18.81 13.93 16.50
CA GLN A 195 19.77 14.18 15.45
C GLN A 195 19.55 15.54 14.78
N HIS A 196 18.29 15.87 14.48
CA HIS A 196 17.92 17.17 13.94
C HIS A 196 18.28 18.31 14.89
N GLN A 197 18.00 18.16 16.19
CA GLN A 197 18.37 19.13 17.21
C GLN A 197 19.90 19.33 17.29
N ASN A 198 20.66 18.24 17.36
CA ASN A 198 22.10 18.27 17.50
C ASN A 198 22.80 18.89 16.27
N THR A 199 22.25 18.66 15.08
CA THR A 199 22.84 19.14 13.83
C THR A 199 22.46 20.59 13.53
N SER A 200 21.20 20.98 13.76
CA SER A 200 20.70 22.30 13.43
C SER A 200 20.89 23.33 14.56
N GLY A 201 21.03 22.88 15.81
CA GLY A 201 20.98 23.71 17.00
C GLY A 201 19.58 24.17 17.41
N GLU A 202 18.54 23.80 16.64
CA GLU A 202 17.14 24.13 16.94
C GLU A 202 16.54 23.12 17.93
N TYR A 203 15.83 23.61 18.93
CA TYR A 203 15.19 22.75 19.94
C TYR A 203 14.02 21.98 19.35
N MET A 204 14.10 20.66 19.30
CA MET A 204 13.03 19.75 18.86
C MET A 204 12.14 19.23 20.02
N SER A 205 12.36 19.75 21.23
CA SER A 205 11.60 19.35 22.40
C SER A 205 10.18 19.91 22.42
N TYR A 206 9.27 19.16 23.01
CA TYR A 206 7.90 19.54 23.34
C TYR A 206 7.84 19.97 24.80
N PHE A 207 7.04 20.99 25.12
CA PHE A 207 6.73 21.39 26.47
C PHE A 207 5.29 20.96 26.80
N ASP A 208 5.15 20.06 27.78
CA ASP A 208 3.84 19.66 28.30
C ASP A 208 3.43 20.63 29.42
N ASP A 209 2.46 21.49 29.14
CA ASP A 209 1.94 22.47 30.06
C ASP A 209 1.14 21.85 31.24
N THR A 210 0.65 20.62 31.07
CA THR A 210 -0.11 19.92 32.12
C THR A 210 0.79 19.30 33.17
N LYS A 211 1.97 18.80 32.76
CA LYS A 211 2.98 18.19 33.62
C LYS A 211 4.09 19.15 34.04
N ASN A 212 4.15 20.32 33.39
CA ASN A 212 5.25 21.27 33.48
C ASN A 212 6.63 20.64 33.18
N GLU A 213 6.65 19.77 32.17
CA GLU A 213 7.83 19.00 31.77
C GLU A 213 8.21 19.29 30.31
N LYS A 214 9.49 19.09 30.01
CA LYS A 214 10.05 19.28 28.67
C LYS A 214 10.79 18.02 28.25
N TYR A 215 10.41 17.44 27.11
CA TYR A 215 11.03 16.23 26.56
C TYR A 215 11.09 16.28 25.04
N ILE A 216 11.95 15.43 24.44
CA ILE A 216 11.93 15.15 23.01
C ILE A 216 10.95 13.99 22.80
N PRO A 217 9.89 14.14 21.96
CA PRO A 217 8.92 13.08 21.76
C PRO A 217 9.56 11.81 21.18
N TYR A 218 8.98 10.66 21.53
CA TYR A 218 9.22 9.39 20.83
C TYR A 218 8.33 9.31 19.60
N VAL A 219 8.73 8.48 18.65
CA VAL A 219 8.09 8.42 17.33
C VAL A 219 7.78 6.99 16.96
N ILE A 220 6.53 6.74 16.58
CA ILE A 220 6.11 5.50 15.93
C ILE A 220 5.85 5.80 14.45
N GLU A 221 6.49 5.02 13.59
CA GLU A 221 6.46 5.19 12.13
C GLU A 221 5.76 4.01 11.46
N PRO A 222 4.49 4.09 11.11
CA PRO A 222 3.89 3.24 10.09
C PRO A 222 4.21 3.77 8.69
N SER A 223 4.83 2.92 7.84
CA SER A 223 5.27 3.28 6.50
C SER A 223 4.99 2.19 5.49
N LEU A 224 4.33 2.52 4.37
CA LEU A 224 4.05 1.59 3.29
C LEU A 224 4.30 2.19 1.90
N GLY A 225 4.65 1.33 0.95
CA GLY A 225 4.70 1.66 -0.48
C GLY A 225 3.31 1.57 -1.10
N VAL A 226 2.84 2.66 -1.71
CA VAL A 226 1.50 2.70 -2.32
C VAL A 226 1.40 1.71 -3.48
N GLU A 227 2.45 1.54 -4.27
CA GLU A 227 2.52 0.55 -5.35
C GLU A 227 2.43 -0.88 -4.83
N ARG A 228 3.05 -1.19 -3.68
CA ARG A 228 2.93 -2.51 -3.05
C ARG A 228 1.52 -2.77 -2.55
N LEU A 229 0.87 -1.77 -1.93
CA LEU A 229 -0.52 -1.87 -1.51
C LEU A 229 -1.45 -2.10 -2.70
N PHE A 230 -1.27 -1.33 -3.78
CA PHE A 230 -2.02 -1.52 -5.01
C PHE A 230 -1.86 -2.94 -5.56
N LEU A 231 -0.62 -3.44 -5.62
CA LEU A 231 -0.33 -4.79 -6.09
C LEU A 231 -0.96 -5.86 -5.18
N ALA A 232 -0.89 -5.68 -3.85
CA ALA A 232 -1.48 -6.63 -2.89
C ALA A 232 -3.01 -6.68 -3.03
N VAL A 233 -3.67 -5.52 -3.12
CA VAL A 233 -5.13 -5.44 -3.36
C VAL A 233 -5.51 -6.11 -4.68
N LEU A 234 -4.72 -5.92 -5.73
CA LEU A 234 -4.97 -6.54 -7.04
C LEU A 234 -4.80 -8.06 -6.99
N CYS A 235 -3.72 -8.54 -6.35
CA CYS A 235 -3.44 -9.96 -6.21
C CYS A 235 -4.48 -10.68 -5.34
N GLY A 236 -4.87 -10.09 -4.20
CA GLY A 236 -5.87 -10.66 -3.30
C GLY A 236 -7.30 -10.64 -3.87
N ALA A 237 -7.55 -9.72 -4.82
CA ALA A 237 -8.86 -9.65 -5.48
C ALA A 237 -9.00 -10.62 -6.66
N TYR A 238 -7.89 -11.08 -7.26
CA TYR A 238 -7.93 -11.93 -8.44
C TYR A 238 -8.35 -13.36 -8.12
N ASP A 239 -9.33 -13.88 -8.87
CA ASP A 239 -9.76 -15.28 -8.77
C ASP A 239 -10.19 -15.83 -10.14
N GLU A 240 -10.09 -17.16 -10.30
CA GLU A 240 -10.58 -17.94 -11.42
C GLU A 240 -11.56 -19.00 -10.90
N GLU A 241 -12.85 -18.70 -10.99
CA GLU A 241 -13.93 -19.53 -10.45
C GLU A 241 -14.48 -20.49 -11.51
N GLU A 242 -14.53 -21.78 -11.23
CA GLU A 242 -15.26 -22.74 -12.04
C GLU A 242 -16.76 -22.66 -11.72
N ILE A 243 -17.57 -22.16 -12.66
CA ILE A 243 -19.01 -21.98 -12.51
C ILE A 243 -19.86 -23.00 -13.28
N GLY A 244 -19.20 -23.90 -13.98
CA GLY A 244 -19.81 -25.01 -14.73
C GLY A 244 -18.72 -25.88 -15.35
N GLU A 245 -19.07 -27.04 -15.88
CA GLU A 245 -18.13 -27.96 -16.48
C GLU A 245 -17.40 -27.30 -17.65
N GLY A 246 -16.11 -26.94 -17.43
CA GLY A 246 -15.26 -26.26 -18.39
C GLY A 246 -15.57 -24.77 -18.61
N ASP A 247 -16.42 -24.16 -17.75
CA ASP A 247 -16.71 -22.73 -17.79
C ASP A 247 -16.07 -22.02 -16.60
N VAL A 248 -14.94 -21.35 -16.82
CA VAL A 248 -14.18 -20.59 -15.81
C VAL A 248 -14.52 -19.11 -15.91
N ARG A 249 -14.80 -18.48 -14.77
CA ARG A 249 -15.01 -17.07 -14.62
C ARG A 249 -13.76 -16.41 -14.01
N THR A 250 -13.11 -15.53 -14.74
CA THR A 250 -12.12 -14.62 -14.16
C THR A 250 -12.84 -13.46 -13.50
N VAL A 251 -12.46 -13.15 -12.26
CA VAL A 251 -13.10 -12.10 -11.46
C VAL A 251 -12.08 -11.38 -10.59
N LEU A 252 -12.32 -10.09 -10.38
CA LEU A 252 -11.60 -9.28 -9.39
C LEU A 252 -12.53 -8.92 -8.24
N HIS A 253 -12.35 -9.56 -7.09
CA HIS A 253 -13.16 -9.38 -5.88
C HIS A 253 -12.77 -8.14 -5.08
N PHE A 254 -12.63 -6.99 -5.73
CA PHE A 254 -12.36 -5.74 -5.03
C PHE A 254 -13.44 -5.43 -4.00
N HIS A 255 -13.04 -4.90 -2.85
CA HIS A 255 -13.98 -4.20 -1.98
C HIS A 255 -14.74 -3.14 -2.82
N PRO A 256 -16.08 -3.02 -2.70
CA PRO A 256 -16.87 -2.12 -3.57
C PRO A 256 -16.35 -0.67 -3.59
N ALA A 257 -15.83 -0.18 -2.45
CA ALA A 257 -15.23 1.14 -2.36
C ALA A 257 -13.93 1.29 -3.19
N LEU A 258 -13.21 0.20 -3.46
CA LEU A 258 -11.96 0.21 -4.26
C LEU A 258 -12.20 -0.06 -5.75
N ALA A 259 -13.31 -0.70 -6.13
CA ALA A 259 -13.59 -1.06 -7.52
C ALA A 259 -13.50 0.18 -8.43
N PRO A 260 -12.74 0.13 -9.56
CA PRO A 260 -12.60 1.27 -10.47
C PRO A 260 -13.94 1.71 -11.07
N VAL A 261 -14.75 0.74 -11.49
CA VAL A 261 -16.12 0.94 -11.96
C VAL A 261 -17.06 0.44 -10.85
N LYS A 262 -17.97 1.29 -10.42
CA LYS A 262 -18.90 0.98 -9.32
C LYS A 262 -20.12 0.22 -9.81
N ILE A 263 -20.64 0.61 -10.97
CA ILE A 263 -21.89 0.09 -11.52
C ILE A 263 -21.75 -0.09 -13.03
N GLY A 264 -21.99 -1.30 -13.52
CA GLY A 264 -22.17 -1.58 -14.95
C GLY A 264 -23.65 -1.44 -15.32
N VAL A 265 -24.00 -0.58 -16.28
CA VAL A 265 -25.38 -0.45 -16.78
C VAL A 265 -25.50 -1.17 -18.11
N LEU A 266 -26.33 -2.22 -18.13
CA LEU A 266 -26.36 -3.22 -19.19
C LEU A 266 -27.80 -3.37 -19.72
N PRO A 267 -28.15 -2.86 -20.91
CA PRO A 267 -29.45 -3.18 -21.51
C PRO A 267 -29.52 -4.68 -21.87
N LEU A 268 -30.62 -5.37 -21.62
CA LEU A 268 -30.76 -6.78 -21.99
C LEU A 268 -30.69 -6.98 -23.52
N SER A 269 -31.17 -6.00 -24.27
CA SER A 269 -31.16 -5.96 -25.73
C SER A 269 -30.88 -4.52 -26.19
N LYS A 270 -30.26 -4.36 -27.36
CA LYS A 270 -30.05 -3.03 -27.98
C LYS A 270 -31.32 -2.21 -28.18
N LYS A 271 -32.47 -2.86 -28.25
CA LYS A 271 -33.78 -2.17 -28.33
C LYS A 271 -34.12 -1.40 -27.07
N LEU A 272 -33.45 -1.74 -25.95
CA LEU A 272 -33.66 -1.16 -24.64
C LEU A 272 -32.61 -0.11 -24.27
N ASN A 273 -31.71 0.25 -25.20
CA ASN A 273 -30.63 1.20 -24.93
C ASN A 273 -31.16 2.53 -24.37
N GLU A 274 -32.24 3.08 -24.93
CA GLU A 274 -32.77 4.38 -24.50
C GLU A 274 -33.14 4.40 -23.00
N GLY A 275 -33.79 3.32 -22.50
CA GLY A 275 -34.12 3.18 -21.08
C GLY A 275 -32.88 3.02 -20.21
N ALA A 276 -31.93 2.17 -20.62
CA ALA A 276 -30.68 1.95 -19.91
C ALA A 276 -29.77 3.20 -19.91
N GLU A 277 -29.71 3.98 -20.99
CA GLU A 277 -28.95 5.23 -21.06
C GLU A 277 -29.48 6.29 -20.07
N LYS A 278 -30.79 6.34 -19.82
CA LYS A 278 -31.37 7.23 -18.79
C LYS A 278 -30.88 6.87 -17.40
N ILE A 279 -30.81 5.57 -17.08
CA ILE A 279 -30.28 5.07 -15.81
C ILE A 279 -28.77 5.36 -15.70
N PHE A 280 -28.02 5.08 -16.76
CA PHE A 280 -26.60 5.41 -16.82
C PHE A 280 -26.36 6.91 -16.58
N ALA A 281 -27.10 7.78 -17.23
CA ALA A 281 -27.01 9.22 -17.06
C ALA A 281 -27.39 9.69 -15.66
N GLN A 282 -28.28 8.97 -14.98
CA GLN A 282 -28.64 9.24 -13.56
C GLN A 282 -27.51 8.83 -12.62
N LEU A 283 -27.05 7.58 -12.70
CA LEU A 283 -26.08 7.01 -11.75
C LEU A 283 -24.68 7.58 -11.92
N SER A 284 -24.25 7.87 -13.16
CA SER A 284 -22.92 8.46 -13.45
C SER A 284 -22.72 9.88 -12.93
N LYS A 285 -23.75 10.54 -12.42
CA LYS A 285 -23.62 11.82 -11.68
C LYS A 285 -22.95 11.64 -10.31
N LYS A 286 -23.04 10.42 -9.73
CA LYS A 286 -22.58 10.13 -8.37
C LYS A 286 -21.47 9.06 -8.35
N TYR A 287 -21.51 8.12 -9.29
CA TYR A 287 -20.66 6.95 -9.31
C TYR A 287 -19.90 6.85 -10.62
N ASN A 288 -18.72 6.21 -10.62
CA ASN A 288 -18.05 5.82 -11.84
C ASN A 288 -18.79 4.60 -12.42
N CYS A 289 -19.50 4.82 -13.53
CA CYS A 289 -20.32 3.82 -14.20
C CYS A 289 -19.77 3.48 -15.57
N GLU A 290 -20.01 2.26 -16.04
CA GLU A 290 -19.75 1.83 -17.40
C GLU A 290 -21.05 1.39 -18.07
N PHE A 291 -21.22 1.74 -19.34
CA PHE A 291 -22.34 1.32 -20.17
C PHE A 291 -21.87 0.33 -21.22
N ASP A 292 -22.47 -0.87 -21.28
CA ASP A 292 -22.08 -1.88 -22.26
C ASP A 292 -23.30 -2.55 -22.92
N ASP A 293 -23.43 -2.39 -24.23
CA ASP A 293 -24.47 -3.02 -25.06
C ASP A 293 -23.91 -4.06 -26.07
N ARG A 294 -22.62 -4.44 -25.92
CA ARG A 294 -21.94 -5.31 -26.87
C ARG A 294 -22.13 -6.80 -26.57
N GLY A 295 -22.51 -7.59 -27.55
CA GLY A 295 -22.70 -9.04 -27.42
C GLY A 295 -23.95 -9.40 -26.60
N ASN A 296 -24.01 -10.60 -26.05
CA ASN A 296 -25.09 -11.04 -25.17
C ASN A 296 -24.85 -10.63 -23.72
N ILE A 297 -25.89 -10.68 -22.90
CA ILE A 297 -25.85 -10.24 -21.49
C ILE A 297 -24.81 -11.01 -20.67
N GLY A 298 -24.65 -12.32 -20.87
CA GLY A 298 -23.66 -13.13 -20.17
C GLY A 298 -22.23 -12.65 -20.41
N LYS A 299 -21.90 -12.29 -21.67
CA LYS A 299 -20.56 -11.72 -22.00
C LYS A 299 -20.35 -10.33 -21.39
N ARG A 300 -21.41 -9.55 -21.21
CA ARG A 300 -21.34 -8.24 -20.55
C ARG A 300 -21.05 -8.39 -19.08
N TYR A 301 -21.74 -9.32 -18.39
CA TYR A 301 -21.45 -9.65 -16.98
C TYR A 301 -19.99 -10.10 -16.80
N ARG A 302 -19.49 -10.99 -17.69
CA ARG A 302 -18.09 -11.46 -17.63
C ARG A 302 -17.08 -10.31 -17.70
N ARG A 303 -17.28 -9.37 -18.63
CA ARG A 303 -16.37 -8.20 -18.70
C ARG A 303 -16.41 -7.32 -17.46
N GLN A 304 -17.57 -7.19 -16.83
CA GLN A 304 -17.69 -6.46 -15.57
C GLN A 304 -17.08 -7.23 -14.40
N ASP A 305 -17.20 -8.55 -14.36
CA ASP A 305 -16.55 -9.41 -13.37
C ASP A 305 -15.02 -9.31 -13.51
N GLU A 306 -14.48 -9.37 -14.74
CA GLU A 306 -13.04 -9.27 -15.04
C GLU A 306 -12.41 -7.95 -14.55
N ILE A 307 -13.12 -6.83 -14.58
CA ILE A 307 -12.63 -5.53 -14.08
C ILE A 307 -13.05 -5.23 -12.65
N GLY A 308 -13.76 -6.16 -12.02
CA GLY A 308 -14.13 -6.09 -10.60
C GLY A 308 -15.30 -5.16 -10.28
N THR A 309 -16.19 -4.88 -11.24
CA THR A 309 -17.41 -4.08 -11.01
C THR A 309 -18.34 -4.80 -10.04
N PRO A 310 -18.64 -4.25 -8.85
CA PRO A 310 -19.39 -4.98 -7.82
C PRO A 310 -20.87 -5.15 -8.15
N PHE A 311 -21.47 -4.26 -8.94
CA PHE A 311 -22.90 -4.28 -9.26
C PHE A 311 -23.14 -4.05 -10.75
N CYS A 312 -24.03 -4.87 -11.33
CA CYS A 312 -24.53 -4.66 -12.68
C CYS A 312 -26.02 -4.39 -12.66
N VAL A 313 -26.44 -3.28 -13.23
CA VAL A 313 -27.85 -2.87 -13.39
C VAL A 313 -28.30 -3.24 -14.80
N THR A 314 -29.21 -4.20 -14.90
CA THR A 314 -29.76 -4.64 -16.18
C THR A 314 -31.16 -4.08 -16.41
N TYR A 315 -31.30 -3.33 -17.49
CA TYR A 315 -32.59 -2.86 -18.01
C TYR A 315 -33.14 -3.90 -19.00
N ASP A 316 -34.26 -4.49 -18.67
CA ASP A 316 -34.92 -5.56 -19.44
C ASP A 316 -36.29 -5.15 -19.99
N PHE A 317 -36.99 -6.05 -20.65
CA PHE A 317 -38.30 -5.75 -21.24
C PHE A 317 -39.40 -5.50 -20.19
N ASP A 318 -39.30 -6.14 -19.01
CA ASP A 318 -40.24 -5.92 -17.92
C ASP A 318 -40.04 -4.54 -17.28
N SER A 319 -38.80 -3.99 -17.36
CA SER A 319 -38.46 -2.64 -16.86
C SER A 319 -39.32 -1.54 -17.50
N GLU A 320 -39.78 -1.74 -18.74
CA GLU A 320 -40.67 -0.77 -19.43
C GLU A 320 -42.09 -0.76 -18.84
N THR A 321 -42.48 -1.80 -18.14
CA THR A 321 -43.84 -1.96 -17.60
C THR A 321 -43.90 -1.82 -16.09
N ASP A 322 -42.93 -2.36 -15.37
CA ASP A 322 -42.91 -2.36 -13.90
C ASP A 322 -42.03 -1.24 -13.29
N GLY A 323 -41.24 -0.53 -14.10
CA GLY A 323 -40.34 0.55 -13.63
C GLY A 323 -39.22 0.06 -12.75
N CYS A 324 -38.84 -1.22 -12.82
CA CYS A 324 -37.78 -1.84 -12.03
C CYS A 324 -36.64 -2.29 -12.96
N VAL A 325 -35.47 -2.51 -12.36
CA VAL A 325 -34.29 -3.09 -13.01
C VAL A 325 -33.79 -4.28 -12.20
N THR A 326 -33.01 -5.13 -12.83
CA THR A 326 -32.30 -6.21 -12.15
C THR A 326 -30.93 -5.72 -11.74
N VAL A 327 -30.60 -5.79 -10.45
CA VAL A 327 -29.27 -5.55 -9.91
C VAL A 327 -28.60 -6.90 -9.63
N ARG A 328 -27.47 -7.19 -10.32
CA ARG A 328 -26.69 -8.40 -10.12
C ARG A 328 -25.46 -8.07 -9.27
N PHE A 329 -25.20 -8.89 -8.27
CA PHE A 329 -24.01 -8.87 -7.43
C PHE A 329 -22.87 -9.65 -8.12
N ARG A 330 -21.67 -9.07 -8.18
CA ARG A 330 -20.49 -9.73 -8.73
C ARG A 330 -20.15 -11.02 -8.00
N ASP A 331 -20.07 -10.96 -6.68
CA ASP A 331 -19.50 -12.05 -5.87
C ASP A 331 -20.43 -13.26 -5.78
N SER A 332 -21.71 -13.07 -5.50
CA SER A 332 -22.68 -14.15 -5.38
C SER A 332 -23.37 -14.53 -6.70
N MET A 333 -23.28 -13.67 -7.73
CA MET A 333 -24.07 -13.73 -8.96
C MET A 333 -25.60 -13.65 -8.74
N GLU A 334 -26.04 -13.44 -7.51
CA GLU A 334 -27.45 -13.24 -7.19
C GLU A 334 -27.99 -11.96 -7.83
N GLN A 335 -29.31 -11.93 -8.00
CA GLN A 335 -29.99 -10.83 -8.66
C GLN A 335 -31.21 -10.40 -7.84
N GLU A 336 -31.37 -9.08 -7.72
CA GLU A 336 -32.49 -8.46 -7.05
C GLU A 336 -33.27 -7.54 -8.01
N ARG A 337 -34.57 -7.44 -7.84
CA ARG A 337 -35.42 -6.52 -8.60
C ARG A 337 -35.61 -5.23 -7.80
N ILE A 338 -35.12 -4.10 -8.30
CA ILE A 338 -35.12 -2.79 -7.63
C ILE A 338 -35.85 -1.76 -8.48
N ALA A 339 -36.69 -0.95 -7.86
CA ALA A 339 -37.39 0.14 -8.54
C ALA A 339 -36.38 1.21 -9.00
N ILE A 340 -36.46 1.68 -10.25
CA ILE A 340 -35.54 2.70 -10.81
C ILE A 340 -35.51 3.95 -9.94
N ALA A 341 -36.68 4.34 -9.38
CA ALA A 341 -36.75 5.50 -8.48
C ALA A 341 -35.98 5.33 -7.17
N GLU A 342 -35.70 4.10 -6.74
CA GLU A 342 -35.00 3.78 -5.49
C GLU A 342 -33.49 3.54 -5.67
N LEU A 343 -32.96 3.49 -6.90
CA LEU A 343 -31.57 3.17 -7.16
C LEU A 343 -30.58 4.10 -6.44
N ASP A 344 -30.88 5.38 -6.34
CA ASP A 344 -30.02 6.35 -5.65
C ASP A 344 -29.91 6.08 -4.14
N ALA A 345 -31.02 5.66 -3.52
CA ALA A 345 -31.03 5.27 -2.11
C ALA A 345 -30.39 3.89 -1.91
N TYR A 346 -30.65 2.97 -2.84
CA TYR A 346 -30.11 1.61 -2.80
C TYR A 346 -28.56 1.58 -2.84
N PHE A 347 -27.93 2.48 -3.61
CA PHE A 347 -26.48 2.53 -3.74
C PHE A 347 -25.80 3.49 -2.74
N ALA A 348 -26.53 4.24 -1.91
CA ALA A 348 -25.98 5.33 -1.11
C ALA A 348 -24.82 4.91 -0.19
N ASP A 349 -24.88 3.71 0.37
CA ASP A 349 -23.92 3.15 1.37
C ASP A 349 -23.14 1.93 0.86
N LYS A 350 -23.34 1.53 -0.40
CA LYS A 350 -22.70 0.32 -0.96
C LYS A 350 -21.20 0.49 -1.26
N PHE A 351 -20.70 1.72 -1.30
CA PHE A 351 -19.32 2.06 -1.71
C PHE A 351 -18.52 2.76 -0.61
N THR A 352 -18.90 2.57 0.64
CA THR A 352 -18.18 3.05 1.82
C THR A 352 -17.35 1.92 2.45
N PHE A 353 -16.29 2.28 3.19
CA PHE A 353 -15.51 1.36 4.01
C PHE A 353 -16.20 1.12 5.36
#